data_fce2fdfd3e48a3c2869328a326cc8ea9
#
_entry.id   fce2fdfd3e48a3c2869328a326cc8ea9
#
_cell.length_a   1.000
_cell.length_b   1.000
_cell.length_c   1.000
_cell.angle_alpha   90.00
_cell.angle_beta   90.00
_cell.angle_gamma   90.00
#
_symmetry.space_group_name_H-M   'P 1'
#
loop_
_entity.id
_entity.type
_entity.pdbx_description
1 polymer ?
#
loop_
_entity_poly.entity_id
_entity_poly.type
_entity_poly.pdbx_seq_one_letter_code
_entity_poly.pdbx_strand_id
1 'polypeptide(L)'
;KLLGERNFKNIAGLFVRQHPPASPVINQYGDNFPAFLKDFKPLEHLPYLADTARLEFALRRSYHAADAKSVHPSEIDALSPEQLNAAELKMSPCAFLISSAWPIYGIWNYNTAPNAPKPPVQAQDVLVVRPNFDPYPGLLPPGGAVFFESLRQKMNFFDTVSAAQDDHTDFDLAAVLTIFLTQNVLIEIRSNSRERRQQENV
;
A
#
# COMPACT_ATOMS: atom_id res chain seq x y z
N LYS A 1 18.38 -1.57 -11.69
CA LYS A 1 19.09 -2.84 -11.95
C LYS A 1 18.44 -3.65 -13.10
N LEU A 2 17.11 -3.78 -13.16
CA LEU A 2 16.40 -4.62 -14.16
C LEU A 2 16.70 -4.28 -15.62
N LEU A 3 16.82 -3.01 -15.94
CA LEU A 3 17.08 -2.52 -17.32
C LEU A 3 18.58 -2.25 -17.60
N GLY A 4 19.38 -2.21 -16.55
CA GLY A 4 20.74 -1.67 -16.61
C GLY A 4 20.75 -0.13 -16.77
N GLU A 5 21.84 0.49 -16.39
CA GLU A 5 21.95 1.96 -16.29
C GLU A 5 21.74 2.66 -17.64
N ARG A 6 22.35 2.16 -18.71
CA ARG A 6 22.28 2.76 -20.05
C ARG A 6 20.86 2.76 -20.61
N ASN A 7 20.17 1.61 -20.53
CA ASN A 7 18.82 1.49 -21.03
C ASN A 7 17.86 2.33 -20.20
N PHE A 8 18.00 2.31 -18.86
CA PHE A 8 17.19 3.15 -18.00
C PHE A 8 17.34 4.64 -18.32
N LYS A 9 18.57 5.14 -18.49
CA LYS A 9 18.82 6.55 -18.87
C LYS A 9 18.16 6.92 -20.20
N ASN A 10 18.23 6.04 -21.19
CA ASN A 10 17.62 6.27 -22.50
C ASN A 10 16.09 6.36 -22.39
N ILE A 11 15.46 5.41 -21.68
CA ILE A 11 14.01 5.34 -21.49
C ILE A 11 13.52 6.52 -20.64
N ALA A 12 14.21 6.82 -19.53
CA ALA A 12 13.91 7.98 -18.70
C ALA A 12 14.03 9.29 -19.48
N GLY A 13 15.04 9.42 -20.37
CA GLY A 13 15.19 10.57 -21.26
C GLY A 13 14.04 10.72 -22.27
N LEU A 14 13.46 9.61 -22.75
CA LEU A 14 12.25 9.66 -23.59
C LEU A 14 11.05 10.12 -22.77
N PHE A 15 10.87 9.55 -21.58
CA PHE A 15 9.79 9.92 -20.66
C PHE A 15 9.83 11.43 -20.32
N VAL A 16 10.97 11.96 -19.90
CA VAL A 16 11.13 13.37 -19.50
C VAL A 16 10.74 14.33 -20.64
N ARG A 17 11.08 13.98 -21.87
CA ARG A 17 10.71 14.83 -23.04
C ARG A 17 9.21 14.81 -23.34
N GLN A 18 8.53 13.70 -23.05
CA GLN A 18 7.07 13.55 -23.27
C GLN A 18 6.24 14.04 -22.09
N HIS A 19 6.81 13.97 -20.90
CA HIS A 19 6.15 14.31 -19.62
C HIS A 19 7.00 15.32 -18.84
N PRO A 20 7.08 16.59 -19.26
CA PRO A 20 7.81 17.60 -18.52
C PRO A 20 7.18 17.81 -17.13
N PRO A 21 7.97 18.22 -16.12
CA PRO A 21 7.43 18.44 -14.76
C PRO A 21 6.38 19.55 -14.78
N ALA A 22 5.21 19.26 -14.21
CA ALA A 22 4.12 20.21 -14.02
C ALA A 22 4.19 20.95 -12.67
N SER A 23 5.09 20.53 -11.77
CA SER A 23 5.28 21.09 -10.43
C SER A 23 6.77 21.23 -10.12
N PRO A 24 7.18 22.25 -9.34
CA PRO A 24 8.55 22.38 -8.84
C PRO A 24 8.92 21.31 -7.80
N VAL A 25 7.93 20.56 -7.31
CA VAL A 25 8.13 19.53 -6.27
C VAL A 25 8.65 18.25 -6.91
N ILE A 26 9.97 18.12 -6.98
CA ILE A 26 10.67 17.05 -7.70
C ILE A 26 10.36 15.63 -7.16
N ASN A 27 10.01 15.49 -5.89
CA ASN A 27 9.68 14.20 -5.30
C ASN A 27 8.32 13.64 -5.78
N GLN A 28 7.48 14.47 -6.41
CA GLN A 28 6.21 14.06 -7.03
C GLN A 28 6.37 13.76 -8.52
N TYR A 29 7.51 14.11 -9.12
CA TYR A 29 7.75 13.87 -10.53
C TYR A 29 7.95 12.39 -10.84
N GLY A 30 7.33 11.91 -11.91
CA GLY A 30 7.45 10.52 -12.40
C GLY A 30 6.28 9.61 -12.02
N ASP A 31 5.18 10.15 -11.50
CA ASP A 31 3.94 9.41 -11.21
C ASP A 31 3.35 8.72 -12.45
N ASN A 32 3.52 9.30 -13.64
CA ASN A 32 3.12 8.73 -14.93
C ASN A 32 4.16 7.76 -15.54
N PHE A 33 5.34 7.59 -14.92
CA PHE A 33 6.36 6.70 -15.47
C PHE A 33 5.93 5.22 -15.54
N PRO A 34 5.21 4.67 -14.56
CA PRO A 34 4.66 3.31 -14.65
C PRO A 34 3.72 3.13 -15.86
N ALA A 35 2.82 4.09 -16.10
CA ALA A 35 1.91 4.05 -17.24
C ALA A 35 2.68 4.13 -18.57
N PHE A 36 3.66 5.02 -18.64
CA PHE A 36 4.55 5.12 -19.81
C PHE A 36 5.28 3.79 -20.08
N LEU A 37 5.80 3.11 -19.04
CA LEU A 37 6.47 1.81 -19.21
C LEU A 37 5.51 0.73 -19.69
N LYS A 38 4.26 0.73 -19.23
CA LYS A 38 3.22 -0.22 -19.64
C LYS A 38 2.95 -0.15 -21.15
N ASP A 39 2.92 1.08 -21.70
CA ASP A 39 2.60 1.34 -23.09
C ASP A 39 3.83 1.37 -24.00
N PHE A 40 5.04 1.24 -23.44
CA PHE A 40 6.29 1.32 -24.18
C PHE A 40 6.62 0.00 -24.88
N LYS A 41 6.20 -0.15 -26.13
CA LYS A 41 6.34 -1.38 -26.93
C LYS A 41 7.70 -2.08 -26.86
N PRO A 42 8.86 -1.37 -26.89
CA PRO A 42 10.16 -2.05 -26.79
C PRO A 42 10.36 -2.87 -25.52
N LEU A 43 9.54 -2.65 -24.46
CA LEU A 43 9.59 -3.36 -23.17
C LEU A 43 8.39 -4.28 -22.93
N GLU A 44 7.55 -4.56 -23.93
CA GLU A 44 6.37 -5.43 -23.77
C GLU A 44 6.70 -6.85 -23.32
N HIS A 45 7.94 -7.31 -23.58
CA HIS A 45 8.45 -8.60 -23.10
C HIS A 45 8.81 -8.62 -21.61
N LEU A 46 8.73 -7.48 -20.92
CA LEU A 46 8.97 -7.32 -19.49
C LEU A 46 7.74 -6.69 -18.80
N PRO A 47 6.58 -7.37 -18.81
CA PRO A 47 5.30 -6.78 -18.40
C PRO A 47 5.24 -6.37 -16.92
N TYR A 48 6.11 -6.92 -16.08
CA TYR A 48 6.21 -6.58 -14.65
C TYR A 48 6.88 -5.22 -14.37
N LEU A 49 7.51 -4.59 -15.36
CA LEU A 49 8.27 -3.34 -15.14
C LEU A 49 7.40 -2.18 -14.70
N ALA A 50 6.18 -2.06 -15.25
CA ALA A 50 5.25 -1.02 -14.85
C ALA A 50 4.88 -1.12 -13.37
N ASP A 51 4.58 -2.34 -12.89
CA ASP A 51 4.21 -2.56 -11.50
C ASP A 51 5.42 -2.46 -10.57
N THR A 52 6.62 -2.87 -11.03
CA THR A 52 7.86 -2.62 -10.28
C THR A 52 8.12 -1.11 -10.13
N ALA A 53 7.86 -0.32 -11.18
CA ALA A 53 7.99 1.13 -11.10
C ALA A 53 6.94 1.76 -10.17
N ARG A 54 5.71 1.21 -10.12
CA ARG A 54 4.69 1.61 -9.12
C ARG A 54 5.18 1.37 -7.70
N LEU A 55 5.80 0.22 -7.44
CA LEU A 55 6.37 -0.10 -6.13
C LEU A 55 7.50 0.87 -5.75
N GLU A 56 8.44 1.13 -6.65
CA GLU A 56 9.55 2.08 -6.42
C GLU A 56 9.02 3.50 -6.17
N PHE A 57 7.98 3.91 -6.89
CA PHE A 57 7.35 5.21 -6.70
C PHE A 57 6.60 5.28 -5.37
N ALA A 58 5.91 4.20 -4.96
CA ALA A 58 5.24 4.13 -3.66
C ALA A 58 6.24 4.22 -2.49
N LEU A 59 7.40 3.56 -2.59
CA LEU A 59 8.48 3.69 -1.61
C LEU A 59 8.93 5.16 -1.48
N ARG A 60 9.16 5.84 -2.60
CA ARG A 60 9.54 7.25 -2.59
C ARG A 60 8.43 8.14 -1.99
N ARG A 61 7.17 7.91 -2.35
CA ARG A 61 6.02 8.64 -1.78
C ARG A 61 5.89 8.41 -0.29
N SER A 62 6.06 7.19 0.16
CA SER A 62 6.03 6.82 1.58
C SER A 62 7.13 7.54 2.37
N TYR A 63 8.34 7.64 1.79
CA TYR A 63 9.45 8.38 2.41
C TYR A 63 9.13 9.86 2.66
N HIS A 64 8.44 10.49 1.69
CA HIS A 64 8.09 11.91 1.76
C HIS A 64 6.70 12.20 2.35
N ALA A 65 5.96 11.18 2.73
CA ALA A 65 4.65 11.35 3.34
C ALA A 65 4.76 11.96 4.75
N ALA A 66 3.70 12.63 5.19
CA ALA A 66 3.64 13.18 6.54
C ALA A 66 3.77 12.09 7.60
N ASP A 67 4.43 12.43 8.71
CA ASP A 67 4.45 11.57 9.89
C ASP A 67 3.08 11.56 10.57
N ALA A 68 2.72 10.41 11.13
CA ALA A 68 1.51 10.26 11.91
C ALA A 68 1.76 9.33 13.09
N LYS A 69 1.11 9.62 14.22
CA LYS A 69 1.16 8.74 15.39
C LYS A 69 0.27 7.53 15.13
N SER A 70 0.80 6.32 15.34
CA SER A 70 0.03 5.09 15.20
C SER A 70 -0.93 4.88 16.38
N VAL A 71 -2.02 4.17 16.10
CA VAL A 71 -2.91 3.60 17.11
C VAL A 71 -2.14 2.58 17.92
N HIS A 72 -2.26 2.66 19.25
CA HIS A 72 -1.73 1.62 20.13
C HIS A 72 -2.71 0.44 20.20
N PRO A 73 -2.27 -0.83 20.23
CA PRO A 73 -3.15 -2.00 20.31
C PRO A 73 -4.19 -1.90 21.43
N SER A 74 -3.81 -1.36 22.60
CA SER A 74 -4.73 -1.16 23.74
C SER A 74 -5.91 -0.22 23.43
N GLU A 75 -5.81 0.63 22.42
CA GLU A 75 -6.93 1.50 22.01
C GLU A 75 -8.03 0.69 21.31
N ILE A 76 -7.64 -0.37 20.60
CA ILE A 76 -8.58 -1.34 20.00
C ILE A 76 -9.16 -2.24 21.09
N ASP A 77 -8.32 -2.73 21.98
CA ASP A 77 -8.73 -3.62 23.07
C ASP A 77 -9.72 -2.94 24.05
N ALA A 78 -9.69 -1.62 24.14
CA ALA A 78 -10.59 -0.83 24.97
C ALA A 78 -12.00 -0.65 24.38
N LEU A 79 -12.23 -1.01 23.12
CA LEU A 79 -13.52 -0.89 22.45
C LEU A 79 -14.40 -2.12 22.75
N SER A 80 -15.71 -1.90 22.94
CA SER A 80 -16.64 -3.02 22.89
C SER A 80 -16.73 -3.57 21.44
N PRO A 81 -17.18 -4.82 21.25
CA PRO A 81 -17.38 -5.39 19.91
C PRO A 81 -18.26 -4.52 19.02
N GLU A 82 -19.31 -3.92 19.57
CA GLU A 82 -20.25 -3.03 18.85
C GLU A 82 -19.55 -1.74 18.43
N GLN A 83 -18.73 -1.16 19.32
CA GLN A 83 -17.96 0.05 19.04
C GLN A 83 -16.92 -0.21 17.96
N LEU A 84 -16.19 -1.33 18.03
CA LEU A 84 -15.21 -1.71 17.03
C LEU A 84 -15.88 -1.95 15.67
N ASN A 85 -16.98 -2.70 15.62
CA ASN A 85 -17.70 -2.98 14.39
C ASN A 85 -18.20 -1.71 13.67
N ALA A 86 -18.61 -0.70 14.43
CA ALA A 86 -19.08 0.58 13.88
C ALA A 86 -17.95 1.57 13.58
N ALA A 87 -16.70 1.28 13.99
CA ALA A 87 -15.59 2.21 13.86
C ALA A 87 -15.08 2.32 12.42
N GLU A 88 -14.71 3.53 12.01
CA GLU A 88 -13.87 3.78 10.85
C GLU A 88 -12.41 3.82 11.29
N LEU A 89 -11.55 3.00 10.67
CA LEU A 89 -10.13 3.00 10.92
C LEU A 89 -9.42 3.83 9.85
N LYS A 90 -8.69 4.86 10.28
CA LYS A 90 -7.94 5.73 9.37
C LYS A 90 -6.50 5.24 9.23
N MET A 91 -6.06 5.19 7.98
CA MET A 91 -4.71 4.74 7.64
C MET A 91 -3.71 5.87 7.56
N SER A 92 -2.45 5.53 7.79
CA SER A 92 -1.30 6.40 7.66
C SER A 92 -1.13 6.91 6.21
N PRO A 93 -0.78 8.18 6.01
CA PRO A 93 -0.49 8.72 4.69
C PRO A 93 0.75 8.11 4.04
N CYS A 94 1.58 7.40 4.79
CA CYS A 94 2.76 6.69 4.26
C CYS A 94 2.46 5.25 3.81
N ALA A 95 1.23 4.74 4.01
CA ALA A 95 0.84 3.39 3.62
C ALA A 95 0.29 3.37 2.19
N PHE A 96 0.85 2.50 1.33
CA PHE A 96 0.42 2.35 -0.06
C PHE A 96 0.29 0.87 -0.41
N LEU A 97 -0.82 0.52 -1.08
CA LEU A 97 -1.05 -0.81 -1.61
C LEU A 97 -0.71 -0.86 -3.11
N ILE A 98 0.00 -1.91 -3.53
CA ILE A 98 0.25 -2.24 -4.93
C ILE A 98 -0.15 -3.69 -5.17
N SER A 99 -1.28 -3.90 -5.83
CA SER A 99 -1.67 -5.22 -6.35
C SER A 99 -1.08 -5.42 -7.73
N SER A 100 -0.51 -6.60 -7.97
CA SER A 100 0.12 -6.97 -9.24
C SER A 100 -0.09 -8.45 -9.56
N ALA A 101 -0.29 -8.74 -10.84
CA ALA A 101 -0.25 -10.11 -11.36
C ALA A 101 1.16 -10.74 -11.34
N TRP A 102 2.17 -9.95 -10.98
CA TRP A 102 3.58 -10.33 -11.00
C TRP A 102 4.17 -10.35 -9.59
N PRO A 103 5.23 -11.12 -9.33
CA PRO A 103 5.88 -11.21 -8.03
C PRO A 103 6.75 -9.98 -7.74
N ILE A 104 6.15 -8.78 -7.69
CA ILE A 104 6.87 -7.51 -7.63
C ILE A 104 7.68 -7.34 -6.34
N TYR A 105 7.20 -7.83 -5.20
CA TYR A 105 7.98 -7.90 -3.97
C TYR A 105 9.18 -8.83 -4.13
N GLY A 106 8.96 -10.01 -4.70
CA GLY A 106 10.03 -10.95 -4.96
C GLY A 106 11.08 -10.40 -5.92
N ILE A 107 10.67 -9.71 -6.99
CA ILE A 107 11.56 -9.02 -7.93
C ILE A 107 12.36 -7.93 -7.22
N TRP A 108 11.70 -7.11 -6.41
CA TRP A 108 12.35 -6.05 -5.63
C TRP A 108 13.38 -6.65 -4.66
N ASN A 109 12.99 -7.66 -3.88
CA ASN A 109 13.85 -8.33 -2.90
C ASN A 109 15.06 -8.98 -3.57
N TYR A 110 14.87 -9.68 -4.69
CA TYR A 110 15.95 -10.31 -5.45
C TYR A 110 17.01 -9.32 -5.95
N ASN A 111 16.58 -8.08 -6.22
CA ASN A 111 17.49 -7.02 -6.69
C ASN A 111 18.11 -6.17 -5.57
N THR A 112 17.58 -6.22 -4.35
CA THR A 112 18.02 -5.36 -3.24
C THR A 112 18.70 -6.13 -2.11
N ALA A 113 18.24 -7.33 -1.80
CA ALA A 113 18.78 -8.15 -0.73
C ALA A 113 19.86 -9.13 -1.25
N PRO A 114 20.99 -9.30 -0.54
CA PRO A 114 21.99 -10.30 -0.89
C PRO A 114 21.40 -11.71 -0.71
N ASN A 115 21.68 -12.59 -1.67
CA ASN A 115 21.27 -14.00 -1.65
C ASN A 115 19.74 -14.24 -1.61
N ALA A 116 18.94 -13.24 -1.98
CA ALA A 116 17.50 -13.46 -2.09
C ALA A 116 17.18 -14.50 -3.19
N PRO A 117 16.19 -15.39 -2.97
CA PRO A 117 15.83 -16.41 -3.95
C PRO A 117 15.17 -15.77 -5.18
N LYS A 118 15.32 -16.43 -6.32
CA LYS A 118 14.58 -16.04 -7.52
C LYS A 118 13.06 -16.14 -7.24
N PRO A 119 12.30 -15.08 -7.50
CA PRO A 119 10.87 -15.07 -7.19
C PRO A 119 10.10 -16.08 -8.07
N PRO A 120 9.13 -16.80 -7.49
CA PRO A 120 8.17 -17.60 -8.27
C PRO A 120 7.26 -16.67 -9.07
N VAL A 121 6.75 -17.15 -10.20
CA VAL A 121 5.77 -16.39 -10.99
C VAL A 121 4.40 -16.51 -10.33
N GLN A 122 4.00 -15.49 -9.59
CA GLN A 122 2.71 -15.40 -8.90
C GLN A 122 2.28 -13.96 -8.69
N ALA A 123 0.97 -13.73 -8.60
CA ALA A 123 0.41 -12.44 -8.21
C ALA A 123 0.80 -12.10 -6.77
N GLN A 124 0.97 -10.82 -6.48
CA GLN A 124 1.30 -10.34 -5.13
C GLN A 124 0.59 -9.04 -4.82
N ASP A 125 0.06 -8.96 -3.60
CA ASP A 125 -0.38 -7.72 -2.97
C ASP A 125 0.71 -7.24 -2.02
N VAL A 126 1.23 -6.05 -2.31
CA VAL A 126 2.38 -5.48 -1.62
C VAL A 126 1.96 -4.21 -0.90
N LEU A 127 2.14 -4.21 0.41
CA LEU A 127 1.95 -3.03 1.25
C LEU A 127 3.30 -2.35 1.48
N VAL A 128 3.40 -1.09 1.07
CA VAL A 128 4.51 -0.21 1.43
C VAL A 128 4.15 0.51 2.71
N VAL A 129 5.04 0.44 3.70
CA VAL A 129 4.89 1.03 5.03
C VAL A 129 6.15 1.75 5.45
N ARG A 130 6.03 2.65 6.44
CA ARG A 130 7.15 3.38 7.06
C ARG A 130 6.94 3.48 8.57
N PRO A 131 7.17 2.38 9.32
CA PRO A 131 6.94 2.37 10.76
C PRO A 131 7.91 3.25 11.55
N ASN A 132 9.09 3.51 11.00
CA ASN A 132 10.10 4.40 11.56
C ASN A 132 10.47 5.50 10.55
N PHE A 133 11.67 5.46 9.97
CA PHE A 133 12.18 6.49 9.05
C PHE A 133 12.19 6.04 7.60
N ASP A 134 12.54 4.78 7.36
CA ASP A 134 12.70 4.24 6.02
C ASP A 134 11.50 3.39 5.61
N PRO A 135 10.95 3.61 4.41
CA PRO A 135 9.88 2.79 3.89
C PRO A 135 10.41 1.45 3.39
N TYR A 136 9.60 0.43 3.55
CA TYR A 136 9.86 -0.87 2.97
C TYR A 136 8.57 -1.57 2.51
N PRO A 137 8.66 -2.48 1.52
CA PRO A 137 7.53 -3.26 1.07
C PRO A 137 7.41 -4.56 1.87
N GLY A 138 6.18 -5.00 2.10
CA GLY A 138 5.85 -6.30 2.69
C GLY A 138 4.71 -6.96 1.93
N LEU A 139 4.63 -8.28 1.97
CA LEU A 139 3.51 -9.01 1.40
C LEU A 139 2.30 -8.92 2.34
N LEU A 140 1.13 -8.73 1.75
CA LEU A 140 -0.14 -8.93 2.45
C LEU A 140 -0.60 -10.39 2.31
N PRO A 141 -1.22 -10.95 3.36
CA PRO A 141 -1.90 -12.23 3.25
C PRO A 141 -3.18 -12.11 2.41
N PRO A 142 -3.79 -13.25 2.02
CA PRO A 142 -5.06 -13.26 1.29
C PRO A 142 -6.13 -12.38 1.94
N GLY A 143 -6.89 -11.63 1.13
CA GLY A 143 -7.90 -10.66 1.59
C GLY A 143 -7.34 -9.35 2.16
N GLY A 144 -6.03 -9.26 2.44
CA GLY A 144 -5.41 -8.05 3.01
C GLY A 144 -5.50 -6.84 2.09
N ALA A 145 -5.48 -7.04 0.78
CA ALA A 145 -5.64 -5.96 -0.19
C ALA A 145 -7.07 -5.40 -0.18
N VAL A 146 -8.08 -6.27 -0.13
CA VAL A 146 -9.50 -5.87 -0.02
C VAL A 146 -9.74 -5.15 1.30
N PHE A 147 -9.19 -5.67 2.40
CA PHE A 147 -9.25 -5.02 3.71
C PHE A 147 -8.68 -3.60 3.65
N PHE A 148 -7.47 -3.42 3.08
CA PHE A 148 -6.85 -2.10 2.92
C PHE A 148 -7.72 -1.15 2.08
N GLU A 149 -8.22 -1.59 0.93
CA GLU A 149 -9.03 -0.76 0.03
C GLU A 149 -10.38 -0.36 0.64
N SER A 150 -11.02 -1.26 1.40
CA SER A 150 -12.26 -0.98 2.12
C SER A 150 -12.06 0.10 3.19
N LEU A 151 -10.96 0.04 3.96
CA LEU A 151 -10.60 1.12 4.88
C LEU A 151 -10.32 2.44 4.14
N ARG A 152 -9.66 2.39 2.99
CA ARG A 152 -9.41 3.57 2.16
C ARG A 152 -10.69 4.22 1.67
N GLN A 153 -11.73 3.43 1.42
CA GLN A 153 -13.08 3.87 1.07
C GLN A 153 -13.91 4.32 2.30
N LYS A 154 -13.31 4.30 3.50
CA LYS A 154 -13.94 4.68 4.77
C LYS A 154 -15.10 3.78 5.18
N MET A 155 -15.06 2.51 4.79
CA MET A 155 -15.98 1.53 5.31
C MET A 155 -15.74 1.33 6.82
N ASN A 156 -16.80 1.04 7.58
CA ASN A 156 -16.65 0.67 8.97
C ASN A 156 -15.92 -0.69 9.09
N PHE A 157 -15.49 -1.02 10.28
CA PHE A 157 -14.68 -2.21 10.52
C PHE A 157 -15.43 -3.51 10.15
N PHE A 158 -16.71 -3.61 10.51
CA PHE A 158 -17.52 -4.80 10.20
C PHE A 158 -17.65 -5.03 8.69
N ASP A 159 -18.04 -4.00 7.93
CA ASP A 159 -18.17 -4.09 6.48
C ASP A 159 -16.82 -4.36 5.80
N THR A 160 -15.72 -3.81 6.34
CA THR A 160 -14.36 -4.06 5.86
C THR A 160 -13.96 -5.52 6.02
N VAL A 161 -14.24 -6.12 7.20
CA VAL A 161 -13.96 -7.54 7.47
C VAL A 161 -14.82 -8.43 6.57
N SER A 162 -16.12 -8.11 6.45
CA SER A 162 -17.04 -8.88 5.60
C SER A 162 -16.59 -8.88 4.15
N ALA A 163 -16.21 -7.73 3.59
CA ALA A 163 -15.73 -7.62 2.22
C ALA A 163 -14.46 -8.46 1.98
N ALA A 164 -13.53 -8.49 2.94
CA ALA A 164 -12.31 -9.30 2.83
C ALA A 164 -12.59 -10.81 2.93
N GLN A 165 -13.56 -11.23 3.76
CA GLN A 165 -14.00 -12.62 3.89
C GLN A 165 -14.75 -13.11 2.64
N ASP A 166 -15.57 -12.25 2.04
CA ASP A 166 -16.32 -12.56 0.82
C ASP A 166 -15.37 -12.75 -0.40
N ASP A 167 -14.27 -12.00 -0.43
CA ASP A 167 -13.28 -12.09 -1.51
C ASP A 167 -12.32 -13.28 -1.33
N HIS A 168 -11.93 -13.59 -0.08
CA HIS A 168 -11.00 -14.67 0.24
C HIS A 168 -11.50 -15.53 1.41
N THR A 169 -11.81 -16.79 1.14
CA THR A 169 -12.28 -17.75 2.16
C THR A 169 -11.24 -18.09 3.22
N ASP A 170 -9.97 -17.88 2.92
CA ASP A 170 -8.83 -18.08 3.81
C ASP A 170 -8.31 -16.76 4.44
N PHE A 171 -9.15 -15.71 4.42
CA PHE A 171 -8.84 -14.43 5.07
C PHE A 171 -8.60 -14.60 6.58
N ASP A 172 -7.42 -14.20 7.03
CA ASP A 172 -7.04 -14.19 8.45
C ASP A 172 -6.98 -12.74 8.96
N LEU A 173 -8.04 -12.33 9.65
CA LEU A 173 -8.15 -11.00 10.25
C LEU A 173 -7.02 -10.72 11.25
N ALA A 174 -6.64 -11.73 12.07
CA ALA A 174 -5.60 -11.54 13.09
C ALA A 174 -4.23 -11.29 12.44
N ALA A 175 -3.90 -12.01 11.37
CA ALA A 175 -2.68 -11.79 10.60
C ALA A 175 -2.65 -10.39 9.96
N VAL A 176 -3.75 -9.95 9.36
CA VAL A 176 -3.84 -8.62 8.73
C VAL A 176 -3.75 -7.52 9.78
N LEU A 177 -4.52 -7.60 10.89
CA LEU A 177 -4.46 -6.60 11.97
C LEU A 177 -3.08 -6.55 12.63
N THR A 178 -2.41 -7.69 12.80
CA THR A 178 -1.04 -7.72 13.31
C THR A 178 -0.11 -6.89 12.43
N ILE A 179 -0.17 -7.05 11.11
CA ILE A 179 0.62 -6.25 10.17
C ILE A 179 0.24 -4.76 10.31
N PHE A 180 -1.05 -4.42 10.31
CA PHE A 180 -1.51 -3.04 10.32
C PHE A 180 -1.12 -2.30 11.62
N LEU A 181 -1.12 -2.99 12.74
CA LEU A 181 -0.72 -2.42 14.03
C LEU A 181 0.81 -2.35 14.18
N THR A 182 1.52 -3.44 13.91
CA THR A 182 2.98 -3.50 14.07
C THR A 182 3.73 -2.62 13.06
N GLN A 183 3.13 -2.39 11.89
CA GLN A 183 3.72 -1.56 10.84
C GLN A 183 3.20 -0.12 10.83
N ASN A 184 2.49 0.29 11.90
CA ASN A 184 1.98 1.66 12.06
C ASN A 184 1.08 2.13 10.91
N VAL A 185 0.30 1.20 10.33
CA VAL A 185 -0.64 1.50 9.23
C VAL A 185 -1.86 2.25 9.75
N LEU A 186 -2.33 1.95 10.97
CA LEU A 186 -3.50 2.59 11.56
C LEU A 186 -3.09 3.78 12.44
N ILE A 187 -3.73 4.94 12.23
CA ILE A 187 -3.39 6.18 12.92
C ILE A 187 -4.53 6.81 13.70
N GLU A 188 -5.76 6.37 13.48
CA GLU A 188 -6.94 6.90 14.18
C GLU A 188 -8.09 5.90 14.13
N ILE A 189 -8.83 5.78 15.23
CA ILE A 189 -10.09 5.05 15.32
C ILE A 189 -11.20 6.08 15.49
N ARG A 190 -12.12 6.14 14.54
CA ARG A 190 -13.28 7.04 14.57
C ARG A 190 -14.52 6.26 14.94
N SER A 191 -15.01 6.43 16.14
CA SER A 191 -16.33 5.93 16.51
C SER A 191 -17.42 6.77 15.81
N ASN A 192 -18.40 6.11 15.20
CA ASN A 192 -19.51 6.79 14.55
C ASN A 192 -20.40 7.45 15.62
N SER A 193 -20.12 8.72 15.93
CA SER A 193 -20.76 9.49 17.04
C SER A 193 -22.24 9.83 16.77
N ARG A 194 -22.94 9.10 15.92
CA ARG A 194 -24.39 9.30 15.75
C ARG A 194 -25.19 8.91 16.98
N GLU A 195 -24.69 8.02 17.84
CA GLU A 195 -25.40 7.57 19.06
C GLU A 195 -25.25 8.53 20.24
N ARG A 196 -24.16 9.31 20.35
CA ARG A 196 -24.00 10.28 21.46
C ARG A 196 -25.00 11.41 21.46
N ARG A 197 -25.53 11.82 20.30
CA ARG A 197 -26.56 12.88 20.22
C ARG A 197 -27.97 12.43 20.62
N GLN A 198 -28.22 11.14 20.71
CA GLN A 198 -29.52 10.62 21.17
C GLN A 198 -29.56 10.39 22.70
N GLN A 199 -28.40 10.21 23.35
CA GLN A 199 -28.33 10.05 24.82
C GLN A 199 -28.21 11.37 25.58
N GLU A 200 -27.79 12.48 24.93
CA GLU A 200 -27.76 13.82 25.55
C GLU A 200 -29.10 14.56 25.46
N ASN A 201 -30.09 14.01 24.76
CA ASN A 201 -31.44 14.60 24.59
C ASN A 201 -32.56 13.79 25.29
N VAL A 202 -32.25 13.01 26.34
CA VAL A 202 -33.24 12.33 27.20
C VAL A 202 -33.20 12.86 28.60
#